data_e4de83571869cadffc38acfc38d95c19
#
_entry.id   e4de83571869cadffc38acfc38d95c19
#
_cell.length_a   1.000
_cell.length_b   1.000
_cell.length_c   1.000
_cell.angle_alpha   90.00
_cell.angle_beta   90.00
_cell.angle_gamma   90.00
#
_symmetry.space_group_name_H-M   'P 1'
#
loop_
_entity.id
_entity.type
_entity.pdbx_description
1 polymer ?
#
loop_
_entity_poly.entity_id
_entity_poly.type
_entity_poly.pdbx_seq_one_letter_code
_entity_poly.pdbx_strand_id
1 'polypeptide(L)'
;MSYYEINKPIYRKLNVTMAEEFTKYYNNYVTTTNAVFNTIRTAQTVIPKIKDVIYNDPATIVFWEDGTKTVVKCKNEKFDPEKGLAMAFSKKMLGNKGNYYNIFKKWLPEEN
;
A
#
# COMPACT_ATOMS: atom_id res chain seq x y z
N MET A 1 0.03 38.25 5.44
CA MET A 1 -0.82 38.38 6.60
C MET A 1 -0.55 39.71 7.27
N SER A 2 -1.57 40.50 7.37
CA SER A 2 -1.44 41.93 7.73
C SER A 2 -0.96 42.18 9.14
N TYR A 3 -1.24 41.34 10.09
CA TYR A 3 -0.80 41.56 11.47
C TYR A 3 0.70 41.37 11.67
N TYR A 4 1.42 40.87 10.71
CA TYR A 4 2.88 40.83 10.74
C TYR A 4 3.51 42.13 10.29
N GLU A 5 2.72 43.03 9.76
CA GLU A 5 3.19 44.31 9.27
C GLU A 5 3.30 45.38 10.36
N ILE A 6 2.96 45.04 11.59
CA ILE A 6 3.10 45.95 12.72
C ILE A 6 4.57 46.00 13.10
N ASN A 7 5.31 46.87 12.43
CA ASN A 7 6.76 46.92 12.51
C ASN A 7 7.25 47.94 13.54
N LYS A 8 7.25 47.55 14.81
CA LYS A 8 7.91 48.33 15.85
C LYS A 8 9.28 47.73 16.14
N PRO A 9 10.30 48.56 16.55
CA PRO A 9 11.67 48.08 16.71
C PRO A 9 11.82 46.88 17.66
N ILE A 10 11.13 46.90 18.78
CA ILE A 10 11.14 45.76 19.73
C ILE A 10 10.51 44.51 19.10
N TYR A 11 9.49 44.76 18.34
CA TYR A 11 8.76 43.69 17.66
C TYR A 11 9.64 43.02 16.59
N ARG A 12 10.49 43.77 15.91
CA ARG A 12 11.43 43.22 14.92
C ARG A 12 12.41 42.23 15.52
N LYS A 13 12.95 42.54 16.73
CA LYS A 13 13.86 41.61 17.38
C LYS A 13 13.17 40.30 17.74
N LEU A 14 11.97 40.38 18.26
CA LEU A 14 11.17 39.20 18.52
C LEU A 14 10.83 38.46 17.25
N ASN A 15 10.53 39.20 16.18
CA ASN A 15 10.21 38.58 14.89
C ASN A 15 11.35 37.75 14.31
N VAL A 16 12.60 38.19 14.46
CA VAL A 16 13.74 37.41 13.95
C VAL A 16 13.78 36.07 14.64
N THR A 17 13.70 36.01 15.97
CA THR A 17 13.71 34.76 16.73
C THR A 17 12.48 33.94 16.42
N MET A 18 11.30 34.56 16.35
CA MET A 18 10.06 33.86 16.04
C MET A 18 10.06 33.29 14.62
N ALA A 19 10.64 34.06 13.67
CA ALA A 19 10.74 33.60 12.30
C ALA A 19 11.64 32.35 12.20
N GLU A 20 12.75 32.33 12.94
CA GLU A 20 13.63 31.15 12.97
C GLU A 20 12.91 29.93 13.53
N GLU A 21 12.21 30.09 14.65
CA GLU A 21 11.45 29.01 15.27
C GLU A 21 10.31 28.54 14.37
N PHE A 22 9.61 29.48 13.75
CA PHE A 22 8.54 29.15 12.81
C PHE A 22 9.08 28.38 11.61
N THR A 23 10.23 28.79 11.07
CA THR A 23 10.84 28.11 9.92
C THR A 23 11.19 26.66 10.27
N LYS A 24 11.76 26.43 11.45
CA LYS A 24 12.05 25.07 11.91
C LYS A 24 10.78 24.24 12.01
N TYR A 25 9.75 24.79 12.64
CA TYR A 25 8.47 24.10 12.80
C TYR A 25 7.84 23.79 11.45
N TYR A 26 7.82 24.78 10.55
CA TYR A 26 7.25 24.62 9.21
C TYR A 26 8.01 23.55 8.41
N ASN A 27 9.33 23.56 8.45
CA ASN A 27 10.13 22.58 7.75
C ASN A 27 9.86 21.16 8.28
N ASN A 28 9.75 20.99 9.59
CA ASN A 28 9.40 19.70 10.18
C ASN A 28 8.01 19.25 9.74
N TYR A 29 7.05 20.16 9.71
CA TYR A 29 5.69 19.86 9.28
C TYR A 29 5.67 19.40 7.81
N VAL A 30 6.33 20.13 6.93
CA VAL A 30 6.40 19.80 5.50
C VAL A 30 7.08 18.45 5.30
N THR A 31 8.19 18.21 5.96
CA THR A 31 8.92 16.94 5.85
C THR A 31 8.04 15.78 6.31
N THR A 32 7.38 15.90 7.45
CA THR A 32 6.50 14.87 7.99
C THR A 32 5.32 14.63 7.05
N THR A 33 4.70 15.69 6.55
CA THR A 33 3.57 15.57 5.62
C THR A 33 3.98 14.87 4.34
N ASN A 34 5.13 15.22 3.77
CA ASN A 34 5.64 14.58 2.57
C ASN A 34 5.93 13.11 2.79
N ALA A 35 6.50 12.75 3.94
CA ALA A 35 6.76 11.34 4.28
C ALA A 35 5.45 10.55 4.37
N VAL A 36 4.42 11.12 4.99
CA VAL A 36 3.09 10.48 5.07
C VAL A 36 2.50 10.32 3.68
N PHE A 37 2.52 11.35 2.86
CA PHE A 37 2.02 11.27 1.49
C PHE A 37 2.76 10.22 0.66
N ASN A 38 4.07 10.15 0.76
CA ASN A 38 4.85 9.16 0.04
C ASN A 38 4.51 7.74 0.49
N THR A 39 4.30 7.54 1.79
CA THR A 39 3.89 6.25 2.33
C THR A 39 2.51 5.85 1.80
N ILE A 40 1.55 6.76 1.83
CA ILE A 40 0.20 6.52 1.31
C ILE A 40 0.25 6.23 -0.18
N ARG A 41 1.00 7.02 -0.95
CA ARG A 41 1.14 6.83 -2.38
C ARG A 41 1.74 5.46 -2.69
N THR A 42 2.79 5.05 -1.98
CA THR A 42 3.41 3.75 -2.15
C THR A 42 2.42 2.63 -1.86
N ALA A 43 1.66 2.74 -0.77
CA ALA A 43 0.65 1.75 -0.42
C ALA A 43 -0.46 1.66 -1.49
N GLN A 44 -0.88 2.79 -2.06
CA GLN A 44 -1.90 2.83 -3.09
C GLN A 44 -1.43 2.30 -4.43
N THR A 45 -0.12 2.39 -4.73
CA THR A 45 0.44 1.95 -6.00
C THR A 45 1.02 0.55 -5.97
N VAL A 46 1.03 -0.12 -4.82
CA VAL A 46 1.51 -1.50 -4.69
C VAL A 46 0.43 -2.46 -5.16
N ILE A 47 0.18 -2.45 -6.46
CA ILE A 47 -0.59 -3.49 -7.11
C ILE A 47 0.43 -4.47 -7.68
N PRO A 48 0.37 -5.75 -7.32
CA PRO A 48 1.30 -6.73 -7.88
C PRO A 48 1.21 -6.74 -9.40
N LYS A 49 2.36 -6.68 -10.07
CA LYS A 49 2.40 -6.72 -11.53
C LYS A 49 2.80 -8.10 -11.99
N ILE A 50 2.01 -8.65 -12.89
CA ILE A 50 2.24 -9.98 -13.44
C ILE A 50 3.32 -9.90 -14.52
N LYS A 51 4.29 -10.80 -14.41
CA LYS A 51 5.29 -11.01 -15.44
C LYS A 51 4.85 -12.10 -16.41
N ASP A 52 4.31 -13.20 -15.89
CA ASP A 52 3.85 -14.33 -16.69
C ASP A 52 2.87 -15.19 -15.91
N VAL A 53 2.02 -15.91 -16.60
CA VAL A 53 1.06 -16.84 -15.98
C VAL A 53 1.09 -18.15 -16.74
N ILE A 54 1.18 -19.25 -15.99
CA ILE A 54 1.08 -20.61 -16.51
C ILE A 54 -0.18 -21.24 -15.96
N TYR A 55 -1.06 -21.67 -16.84
CA TYR A 55 -2.25 -22.46 -16.47
C TYR A 55 -1.97 -23.92 -16.75
N ASN A 56 -1.92 -24.71 -15.70
CA ASN A 56 -1.67 -26.14 -15.80
C ASN A 56 -2.61 -26.86 -14.83
N ASP A 57 -3.80 -27.21 -15.32
CA ASP A 57 -4.86 -27.83 -14.51
C ASP A 57 -4.27 -28.88 -13.57
N PRO A 58 -4.51 -28.84 -12.27
CA PRO A 58 -5.38 -27.94 -11.51
C PRO A 58 -4.70 -26.65 -11.00
N ALA A 59 -3.51 -26.36 -11.48
CA ALA A 59 -2.69 -25.27 -10.93
C ALA A 59 -2.73 -24.02 -11.81
N THR A 60 -2.71 -22.86 -11.17
CA THR A 60 -2.41 -21.59 -11.78
C THR A 60 -1.13 -21.07 -11.13
N ILE A 61 -0.13 -20.76 -11.95
CA ILE A 61 1.17 -20.29 -11.49
C ILE A 61 1.38 -18.90 -12.03
N VAL A 62 1.52 -17.92 -11.14
CA VAL A 62 1.73 -16.54 -11.52
C VAL A 62 3.15 -16.14 -11.14
N PHE A 63 3.89 -15.64 -12.11
CA PHE A 63 5.21 -15.04 -11.89
C PHE A 63 5.05 -13.54 -11.83
N TRP A 64 5.53 -12.94 -10.74
CA TRP A 64 5.39 -11.51 -10.49
C TRP A 64 6.68 -10.78 -10.91
N GLU A 65 6.54 -9.50 -11.25
CA GLU A 65 7.70 -8.68 -11.64
C GLU A 65 8.71 -8.50 -10.51
N ASP A 66 8.29 -8.70 -9.25
CA ASP A 66 9.20 -8.62 -8.11
C ASP A 66 10.08 -9.87 -7.91
N GLY A 67 10.00 -10.83 -8.83
CA GLY A 67 10.79 -12.05 -8.79
C GLY A 67 10.17 -13.19 -7.99
N THR A 68 9.01 -12.97 -7.36
CA THR A 68 8.30 -14.04 -6.64
C THR A 68 7.31 -14.73 -7.54
N LYS A 69 6.79 -15.87 -7.07
CA LYS A 69 5.73 -16.59 -7.76
C LYS A 69 4.63 -17.01 -6.77
N THR A 70 3.43 -17.16 -7.29
CA THR A 70 2.28 -17.62 -6.52
C THR A 70 1.68 -18.82 -7.24
N VAL A 71 1.44 -19.90 -6.50
CA VAL A 71 0.80 -21.10 -7.03
C VAL A 71 -0.50 -21.35 -6.27
N VAL A 72 -1.59 -21.47 -7.01
CA VAL A 72 -2.88 -21.87 -6.44
C VAL A 72 -3.39 -23.09 -7.20
N LYS A 73 -4.09 -23.96 -6.51
CA LYS A 73 -4.65 -25.18 -7.09
C LYS A 73 -6.12 -25.27 -6.76
N CYS A 74 -6.94 -25.61 -7.74
CA CYS A 74 -8.34 -25.91 -7.48
C CYS A 74 -8.47 -27.34 -6.92
N LYS A 75 -9.45 -27.51 -6.04
CA LYS A 75 -9.76 -28.82 -5.43
C LYS A 75 -11.24 -29.09 -5.56
N ASN A 76 -11.58 -30.28 -6.03
CA ASN A 76 -12.97 -30.76 -6.09
C ASN A 76 -13.90 -29.88 -6.92
N GLU A 77 -13.34 -29.17 -7.90
CA GLU A 77 -14.12 -28.32 -8.80
C GLU A 77 -13.44 -28.28 -10.17
N LYS A 78 -14.20 -27.85 -11.17
CA LYS A 78 -13.67 -27.67 -12.51
C LYS A 78 -12.65 -26.54 -12.53
N PHE A 79 -11.54 -26.76 -13.20
CA PHE A 79 -10.50 -25.75 -13.35
C PHE A 79 -11.03 -24.53 -14.11
N ASP A 80 -10.88 -23.37 -13.50
CA ASP A 80 -11.30 -22.08 -14.05
C ASP A 80 -10.11 -21.13 -14.02
N PRO A 81 -9.56 -20.75 -15.18
CA PRO A 81 -8.39 -19.88 -15.24
C PRO A 81 -8.63 -18.52 -14.59
N GLU A 82 -9.81 -17.93 -14.78
CA GLU A 82 -10.14 -16.64 -14.18
C GLU A 82 -10.16 -16.73 -12.66
N LYS A 83 -10.79 -17.76 -12.13
CA LYS A 83 -10.83 -17.98 -10.68
C LYS A 83 -9.42 -18.25 -10.14
N GLY A 84 -8.62 -19.03 -10.86
CA GLY A 84 -7.24 -19.31 -10.49
C GLY A 84 -6.41 -18.05 -10.43
N LEU A 85 -6.57 -17.17 -11.40
CA LEU A 85 -5.85 -15.90 -11.41
C LEU A 85 -6.30 -14.99 -10.27
N ALA A 86 -7.61 -14.88 -10.03
CA ALA A 86 -8.13 -14.07 -8.92
C ALA A 86 -7.64 -14.59 -7.58
N MET A 87 -7.62 -15.90 -7.38
CA MET A 87 -7.12 -16.52 -6.16
C MET A 87 -5.61 -16.31 -5.99
N ALA A 88 -4.85 -16.31 -7.08
CA ALA A 88 -3.42 -16.02 -7.05
C ALA A 88 -3.15 -14.58 -6.60
N PHE A 89 -3.92 -13.61 -7.11
CA PHE A 89 -3.85 -12.23 -6.62
C PHE A 89 -4.15 -12.15 -5.13
N SER A 90 -5.21 -12.81 -4.69
CA SER A 90 -5.58 -12.82 -3.27
C SER A 90 -4.49 -13.41 -2.41
N LYS A 91 -3.92 -14.54 -2.82
CA LYS A 91 -2.81 -15.16 -2.11
C LYS A 91 -1.60 -14.23 -2.02
N LYS A 92 -1.24 -13.59 -3.14
CA LYS A 92 -0.13 -12.64 -3.19
C LYS A 92 -0.36 -11.47 -2.23
N MET A 93 -1.55 -10.89 -2.26
CA MET A 93 -1.90 -9.76 -1.38
C MET A 93 -1.90 -10.14 0.09
N LEU A 94 -2.18 -11.40 0.42
CA LEU A 94 -2.21 -11.89 1.80
C LEU A 94 -0.87 -12.50 2.25
N GLY A 95 0.21 -12.13 1.59
CA GLY A 95 1.55 -12.53 1.98
C GLY A 95 2.10 -13.76 1.29
N ASN A 96 1.38 -14.29 0.31
CA ASN A 96 1.81 -15.43 -0.51
C ASN A 96 2.06 -16.71 0.30
N LYS A 97 1.30 -16.90 1.39
CA LYS A 97 1.43 -18.04 2.29
C LYS A 97 0.32 -19.04 2.08
N GLY A 98 0.60 -20.32 2.36
CA GLY A 98 -0.36 -21.40 2.17
C GLY A 98 -1.65 -21.26 2.99
N ASN A 99 -1.62 -20.52 4.08
CA ASN A 99 -2.79 -20.33 4.94
C ASN A 99 -3.70 -19.18 4.51
N TYR A 100 -3.45 -18.56 3.35
CA TYR A 100 -4.24 -17.43 2.87
C TYR A 100 -5.73 -17.73 2.80
N TYR A 101 -6.10 -18.96 2.48
CA TYR A 101 -7.50 -19.36 2.30
C TYR A 101 -8.29 -19.37 3.60
N ASN A 102 -7.62 -19.35 4.75
CA ASN A 102 -8.31 -19.34 6.04
C ASN A 102 -9.18 -18.09 6.21
N ILE A 103 -8.78 -16.96 5.62
CA ILE A 103 -9.58 -15.74 5.63
C ILE A 103 -10.87 -15.93 4.86
N PHE A 104 -10.79 -16.58 3.69
CA PHE A 104 -11.97 -16.85 2.87
C PHE A 104 -12.93 -17.76 3.60
N LYS A 105 -12.43 -18.85 4.19
CA LYS A 105 -13.27 -19.81 4.91
C LYS A 105 -14.10 -19.16 6.00
N LYS A 106 -13.53 -18.16 6.67
CA LYS A 106 -14.21 -17.45 7.75
C LYS A 106 -15.48 -16.73 7.27
N TRP A 107 -15.47 -16.27 6.02
CA TRP A 107 -16.53 -15.42 5.49
C TRP A 107 -17.40 -16.09 4.43
N LEU A 108 -17.06 -17.32 4.03
CA LEU A 108 -17.86 -18.05 3.07
C LEU A 108 -19.06 -18.70 3.77
N PRO A 109 -20.21 -18.82 3.05
CA PRO A 109 -21.36 -19.53 3.62
C PRO A 109 -21.01 -21.01 3.80
N GLU A 110 -21.59 -21.61 4.85
CA GLU A 110 -21.41 -23.05 5.07
C GLU A 110 -22.13 -23.83 3.97
N GLU A 111 -21.45 -24.85 3.45
CA GLU A 111 -22.07 -25.78 2.52
C GLU A 111 -22.88 -26.80 3.31
N ASN A 112 -24.14 -26.96 2.94
CA ASN A 112 -25.01 -27.99 3.48
C ASN A 112 -25.05 -29.21 2.59
#